data_045e3df8e81c9ca538fa66c6349ba00f
#
_entry.id   045e3df8e81c9ca538fa66c6349ba00f
#
_cell.length_a   1.000
_cell.length_b   1.000
_cell.length_c   1.000
_cell.angle_alpha   90.00
_cell.angle_beta   90.00
_cell.angle_gamma   90.00
#
_symmetry.space_group_name_H-M   'P 1'
#
loop_
_entity.id
_entity.type
_entity.pdbx_description
1 polymer ?
#
loop_
_entity_poly.entity_id
_entity_poly.type
_entity_poly.pdbx_seq_one_letter_code
_entity_poly.pdbx_strand_id
1 'polypeptide(L)'
;MNEFQASTEQREPLTHELESREVAGLSEVVPGGNETIGHCEKKQLLLNEIEKLKVERDKYLREAEHLHTEIAPLEELLEGDEVMDADRAYEIRKQYNTLKIPYDSRMHHASIMSNKIARRESLANHETLMAGYAESMANWKADEQELNEKRDSLSARLEQIRQQAAEDLAKARQAETDAATAYAQAVAWGDTEGEKNANAEAQKAAKNLASATEHNRRQHLIMTALEHELATVDQYITEAQKEHKAIERKALYLARTVLEEQWNEKAQALLDMGGKLWAAINLVGGDQISLRKL
;
A
#
# COMPACT_ATOMS: atom_id res chain seq x y z
N MET A 1 -19.45 -30.51 -37.18
CA MET A 1 -17.99 -30.62 -37.12
C MET A 1 -17.43 -29.31 -37.58
N ASN A 2 -17.12 -28.40 -36.66
CA ASN A 2 -16.35 -27.19 -36.92
C ASN A 2 -15.55 -26.94 -35.63
N GLU A 3 -14.26 -27.14 -35.78
CA GLU A 3 -13.24 -26.87 -34.77
C GLU A 3 -13.04 -25.36 -34.66
N PHE A 4 -13.31 -24.81 -33.49
CA PHE A 4 -12.90 -23.46 -33.13
C PHE A 4 -11.53 -23.57 -32.43
N GLN A 5 -10.46 -23.28 -33.14
CA GLN A 5 -9.16 -23.02 -32.59
C GLN A 5 -9.17 -21.64 -31.89
N ALA A 6 -9.06 -21.64 -30.59
CA ALA A 6 -8.84 -20.44 -29.81
C ALA A 6 -7.36 -20.06 -29.88
N SER A 7 -7.08 -18.95 -30.56
CA SER A 7 -5.77 -18.31 -30.62
C SER A 7 -5.49 -17.63 -29.28
N THR A 8 -4.50 -18.14 -28.57
CA THR A 8 -4.01 -17.52 -27.31
C THR A 8 -3.02 -16.43 -27.68
N GLU A 9 -3.48 -15.20 -27.77
CA GLU A 9 -2.61 -14.03 -27.86
C GLU A 9 -1.91 -13.82 -26.51
N GLN A 10 -0.60 -14.01 -26.52
CA GLN A 10 0.30 -13.60 -25.44
C GLN A 10 0.32 -12.07 -25.40
N ARG A 11 -0.33 -11.48 -24.41
CA ARG A 11 -0.13 -10.07 -24.04
C ARG A 11 1.14 -9.98 -23.20
N GLU A 12 2.19 -9.44 -23.79
CA GLU A 12 3.37 -8.96 -23.04
C GLU A 12 2.98 -7.80 -22.12
N PRO A 13 3.53 -7.70 -20.90
CA PRO A 13 3.24 -6.59 -20.00
C PRO A 13 4.06 -5.35 -20.38
N LEU A 14 3.43 -4.42 -21.08
CA LEU A 14 3.94 -3.08 -21.40
C LEU A 14 3.75 -2.10 -20.22
N THR A 15 4.21 -2.44 -19.02
CA THR A 15 4.02 -1.56 -17.85
C THR A 15 5.29 -1.13 -17.12
N HIS A 16 6.49 -1.58 -17.55
CA HIS A 16 7.71 -1.32 -16.76
C HIS A 16 8.55 -0.12 -17.19
N GLU A 17 8.24 0.55 -18.30
CA GLU A 17 9.06 1.69 -18.78
C GLU A 17 8.47 3.09 -18.51
N LEU A 18 7.23 3.21 -18.09
CA LEU A 18 6.61 4.51 -17.81
C LEU A 18 6.77 5.01 -16.37
N GLU A 19 6.98 4.12 -15.41
CA GLU A 19 7.09 4.50 -13.97
C GLU A 19 8.44 5.13 -13.60
N SER A 20 9.50 4.93 -14.39
CA SER A 20 10.84 5.44 -14.06
C SER A 20 11.12 6.88 -14.51
N ARG A 21 10.23 7.51 -15.25
CA ARG A 21 10.46 8.84 -15.84
C ARG A 21 9.82 10.01 -15.09
N GLU A 22 8.82 9.79 -14.27
CA GLU A 22 8.08 10.88 -13.60
C GLU A 22 8.66 11.34 -12.26
N VAL A 23 9.43 10.52 -11.57
CA VAL A 23 9.97 10.88 -10.24
C VAL A 23 11.27 11.71 -10.33
N ALA A 24 11.97 11.67 -11.45
CA ALA A 24 13.23 12.42 -11.64
C ALA A 24 13.05 13.92 -11.87
N GLY A 25 11.83 14.40 -12.14
CA GLY A 25 11.53 15.80 -12.43
C GLY A 25 11.20 16.69 -11.23
N LEU A 26 11.06 16.15 -10.03
CA LEU A 26 10.64 16.89 -8.82
C LEU A 26 11.81 17.41 -7.95
N SER A 27 13.08 17.18 -8.34
CA SER A 27 14.23 17.42 -7.46
C SER A 27 15.06 18.67 -7.73
N GLU A 28 14.71 19.54 -8.70
CA GLU A 28 15.48 20.77 -8.96
C GLU A 28 14.59 22.02 -9.03
N VAL A 29 14.15 22.50 -7.87
CA VAL A 29 13.90 23.94 -7.68
C VAL A 29 14.66 24.36 -6.43
N VAL A 30 15.89 24.86 -6.63
CA VAL A 30 16.67 25.55 -5.59
C VAL A 30 16.11 26.97 -5.49
N PRO A 31 15.51 27.39 -4.37
CA PRO A 31 15.01 28.77 -4.22
C PRO A 31 16.15 29.74 -3.96
N GLY A 32 16.24 30.82 -4.77
CA GLY A 32 17.11 31.95 -4.50
C GLY A 32 16.71 32.69 -3.22
N GLY A 33 17.70 33.29 -2.53
CA GLY A 33 17.60 33.83 -1.17
C GLY A 33 16.56 34.91 -0.85
N ASN A 34 15.64 35.29 -1.77
CA ASN A 34 14.50 36.17 -1.51
C ASN A 34 13.20 35.41 -1.23
N GLU A 35 13.15 34.09 -1.50
CA GLU A 35 11.95 33.27 -1.27
C GLU A 35 11.81 32.80 0.18
N THR A 36 12.90 32.73 0.94
CA THR A 36 12.91 32.25 2.33
C THR A 36 12.17 33.18 3.31
N ILE A 37 12.22 34.50 3.11
CA ILE A 37 11.53 35.47 3.98
C ILE A 37 10.01 35.36 3.75
N GLY A 38 9.57 35.32 2.51
CA GLY A 38 8.17 35.14 2.17
C GLY A 38 7.58 33.80 2.63
N HIS A 39 8.40 32.74 2.67
CA HIS A 39 7.97 31.41 3.15
C HIS A 39 7.73 31.38 4.67
N CYS A 40 8.60 32.03 5.45
CA CYS A 40 8.43 32.14 6.90
C CYS A 40 7.17 32.95 7.28
N GLU A 41 6.90 34.05 6.56
CA GLU A 41 5.69 34.85 6.76
C GLU A 41 4.41 34.07 6.40
N LYS A 42 4.40 33.33 5.28
CA LYS A 42 3.27 32.48 4.91
C LYS A 42 2.98 31.38 5.93
N LYS A 43 4.04 30.73 6.43
CA LYS A 43 3.90 29.72 7.49
C LYS A 43 3.28 30.33 8.75
N GLN A 44 3.72 31.53 9.15
CA GLN A 44 3.16 32.21 10.33
C GLN A 44 1.69 32.60 10.11
N LEU A 45 1.31 33.03 8.92
CA LEU A 45 -0.10 33.32 8.59
C LEU A 45 -0.96 32.06 8.69
N LEU A 46 -0.50 30.91 8.15
CA LEU A 46 -1.19 29.63 8.27
C LEU A 46 -1.34 29.21 9.74
N LEU A 47 -0.31 29.37 10.56
CA LEU A 47 -0.39 29.06 12.00
C LEU A 47 -1.42 29.94 12.73
N ASN A 48 -1.47 31.23 12.42
CA ASN A 48 -2.46 32.14 12.99
C ASN A 48 -3.89 31.78 12.56
N GLU A 49 -4.10 31.34 11.32
CA GLU A 49 -5.38 30.86 10.85
C GLU A 49 -5.79 29.54 11.53
N ILE A 50 -4.84 28.62 11.73
CA ILE A 50 -5.07 27.36 12.44
C ILE A 50 -5.60 27.64 13.85
N GLU A 51 -4.98 28.57 14.57
CA GLU A 51 -5.43 28.92 15.93
C GLU A 51 -6.86 29.54 15.94
N LYS A 52 -7.19 30.38 14.98
CA LYS A 52 -8.56 30.91 14.84
C LYS A 52 -9.59 29.79 14.57
N LEU A 53 -9.25 28.86 13.68
CA LEU A 53 -10.11 27.71 13.35
C LEU A 53 -10.26 26.76 14.55
N LYS A 54 -9.23 26.56 15.36
CA LYS A 54 -9.29 25.77 16.60
C LYS A 54 -10.25 26.39 17.60
N VAL A 55 -10.16 27.69 17.82
CA VAL A 55 -11.07 28.41 18.72
C VAL A 55 -12.52 28.28 18.24
N GLU A 56 -12.79 28.42 16.94
CA GLU A 56 -14.11 28.27 16.35
C GLU A 56 -14.63 26.83 16.47
N ARG A 57 -13.81 25.82 16.17
CA ARG A 57 -14.13 24.40 16.36
C ARG A 57 -14.52 24.12 17.81
N ASP A 58 -13.69 24.57 18.75
CA ASP A 58 -13.88 24.31 20.18
C ASP A 58 -15.13 25.00 20.73
N LYS A 59 -15.55 26.13 20.11
CA LYS A 59 -16.83 26.71 20.38
C LYS A 59 -17.99 25.79 19.96
N TYR A 60 -17.96 25.26 18.72
CA TYR A 60 -18.99 24.33 18.25
C TYR A 60 -19.04 23.05 19.08
N LEU A 61 -17.88 22.51 19.48
CA LEU A 61 -17.81 21.32 20.33
C LEU A 61 -18.43 21.57 21.71
N ARG A 62 -18.18 22.72 22.34
CA ARG A 62 -18.78 23.06 23.63
C ARG A 62 -20.31 23.25 23.50
N GLU A 63 -20.80 23.89 22.42
CA GLU A 63 -22.23 24.02 22.16
C GLU A 63 -22.87 22.63 21.94
N ALA A 64 -22.20 21.72 21.23
CA ALA A 64 -22.65 20.35 21.04
C ALA A 64 -22.66 19.56 22.34
N GLU A 65 -21.65 19.71 23.19
CA GLU A 65 -21.56 19.04 24.50
C GLU A 65 -22.73 19.47 25.42
N HIS A 66 -23.05 20.75 25.44
CA HIS A 66 -24.19 21.23 26.18
C HIS A 66 -25.53 20.60 25.69
N LEU A 67 -25.74 20.57 24.37
CA LEU A 67 -26.89 19.89 23.78
C LEU A 67 -26.93 18.40 24.07
N HIS A 68 -25.78 17.75 24.08
CA HIS A 68 -25.68 16.31 24.40
C HIS A 68 -26.11 16.04 25.85
N THR A 69 -25.75 16.91 26.80
CA THR A 69 -26.20 16.73 28.20
C THR A 69 -27.71 16.82 28.36
N GLU A 70 -28.39 17.56 27.47
CA GLU A 70 -29.85 17.64 27.43
C GLU A 70 -30.51 16.49 26.66
N ILE A 71 -29.80 15.93 25.67
CA ILE A 71 -30.24 14.81 24.83
C ILE A 71 -30.12 13.47 25.56
N ALA A 72 -29.04 13.24 26.29
CA ALA A 72 -28.73 11.97 26.93
C ALA A 72 -29.87 11.38 27.78
N PRO A 73 -30.55 12.16 28.65
CA PRO A 73 -31.68 11.64 29.42
C PRO A 73 -32.89 11.28 28.54
N LEU A 74 -33.07 11.93 27.40
CA LEU A 74 -34.14 11.61 26.45
C LEU A 74 -33.83 10.35 25.64
N GLU A 75 -32.54 10.11 25.29
CA GLU A 75 -32.12 8.87 24.70
C GLU A 75 -32.30 7.68 25.63
N GLU A 76 -31.93 7.83 26.89
CA GLU A 76 -32.13 6.79 27.92
C GLU A 76 -33.62 6.45 28.10
N LEU A 77 -34.50 7.43 28.08
CA LEU A 77 -35.96 7.20 28.15
C LEU A 77 -36.52 6.53 26.89
N LEU A 78 -35.94 6.83 25.70
CA LEU A 78 -36.42 6.25 24.43
C LEU A 78 -35.85 4.81 24.16
N GLU A 79 -34.70 4.48 24.72
CA GLU A 79 -34.06 3.18 24.60
C GLU A 79 -34.43 2.23 25.76
N GLY A 80 -34.99 2.76 26.85
CA GLY A 80 -35.40 1.96 28.02
C GLY A 80 -36.54 1.01 27.71
N ASP A 81 -36.58 -0.13 28.39
CA ASP A 81 -37.62 -1.16 28.26
C ASP A 81 -38.98 -0.76 28.95
N GLU A 82 -39.09 0.44 29.46
CA GLU A 82 -40.33 0.93 30.06
C GLU A 82 -41.44 1.06 29.01
N VAL A 83 -42.57 0.41 29.26
CA VAL A 83 -43.78 0.54 28.44
C VAL A 83 -44.34 1.96 28.61
N MET A 84 -43.96 2.82 27.67
CA MET A 84 -44.52 4.20 27.64
C MET A 84 -45.83 4.27 26.88
N ASP A 85 -46.70 5.14 27.35
CA ASP A 85 -47.90 5.56 26.60
C ASP A 85 -47.49 6.26 25.28
N ALA A 86 -48.25 6.02 24.21
CA ALA A 86 -47.95 6.52 22.86
C ALA A 86 -47.81 8.04 22.78
N ASP A 87 -48.65 8.79 23.51
CA ASP A 87 -48.60 10.25 23.52
C ASP A 87 -47.32 10.75 24.21
N ARG A 88 -46.93 10.12 25.32
CA ARG A 88 -45.68 10.44 26.03
C ARG A 88 -44.47 10.15 25.18
N ALA A 89 -44.43 9.00 24.52
CA ALA A 89 -43.35 8.62 23.61
C ALA A 89 -43.22 9.59 22.43
N TYR A 90 -44.35 10.09 21.90
CA TYR A 90 -44.35 11.10 20.85
C TYR A 90 -43.74 12.44 21.31
N GLU A 91 -44.14 12.92 22.50
CA GLU A 91 -43.61 14.18 23.04
C GLU A 91 -42.09 14.08 23.35
N ILE A 92 -41.62 12.96 23.90
CA ILE A 92 -40.19 12.74 24.14
C ILE A 92 -39.42 12.72 22.82
N ARG A 93 -39.92 12.01 21.78
CA ARG A 93 -39.29 12.03 20.45
C ARG A 93 -39.23 13.38 19.81
N LYS A 94 -40.28 14.18 20.00
CA LYS A 94 -40.32 15.56 19.50
C LYS A 94 -39.29 16.45 20.20
N GLN A 95 -39.18 16.36 21.53
CA GLN A 95 -38.14 17.07 22.29
C GLN A 95 -36.73 16.61 21.88
N TYR A 96 -36.51 15.29 21.78
CA TYR A 96 -35.28 14.71 21.30
C TYR A 96 -34.87 15.27 19.93
N ASN A 97 -35.77 15.24 18.95
CA ASN A 97 -35.49 15.75 17.61
C ASN A 97 -35.18 17.24 17.59
N THR A 98 -35.86 18.01 18.45
CA THR A 98 -35.64 19.47 18.57
C THR A 98 -34.22 19.78 19.07
N LEU A 99 -33.64 18.95 19.92
CA LEU A 99 -32.25 19.06 20.41
C LEU A 99 -31.23 18.36 19.51
N LYS A 100 -31.61 17.24 18.93
CA LYS A 100 -30.73 16.44 18.09
C LYS A 100 -30.32 17.17 16.80
N ILE A 101 -31.24 17.84 16.13
CA ILE A 101 -30.97 18.60 14.90
C ILE A 101 -29.87 19.67 15.11
N PRO A 102 -29.98 20.58 16.10
CA PRO A 102 -28.88 21.53 16.36
C PRO A 102 -27.59 20.85 16.83
N TYR A 103 -27.66 19.78 17.61
CA TYR A 103 -26.48 19.00 17.99
C TYR A 103 -25.74 18.49 16.76
N ASP A 104 -26.40 17.78 15.86
CA ASP A 104 -25.81 17.25 14.64
C ASP A 104 -25.22 18.35 13.74
N SER A 105 -25.93 19.50 13.68
CA SER A 105 -25.44 20.70 12.97
C SER A 105 -24.11 21.21 13.58
N ARG A 106 -24.01 21.31 14.93
CA ARG A 106 -22.77 21.75 15.60
C ARG A 106 -21.62 20.76 15.39
N MET A 107 -21.90 19.47 15.51
CA MET A 107 -20.92 18.41 15.24
C MET A 107 -20.42 18.44 13.79
N HIS A 108 -21.32 18.66 12.82
CA HIS A 108 -20.96 18.82 11.43
C HIS A 108 -20.06 20.05 11.19
N HIS A 109 -20.36 21.21 11.79
CA HIS A 109 -19.52 22.40 11.70
C HIS A 109 -18.14 22.16 12.33
N ALA A 110 -18.09 21.52 13.51
CA ALA A 110 -16.82 21.16 14.14
C ALA A 110 -15.98 20.23 13.26
N SER A 111 -16.60 19.25 12.58
CA SER A 111 -15.94 18.38 11.62
C SER A 111 -15.37 19.15 10.41
N ILE A 112 -16.13 20.08 9.84
CA ILE A 112 -15.65 20.98 8.76
C ILE A 112 -14.42 21.77 9.22
N MET A 113 -14.47 22.35 10.44
CA MET A 113 -13.32 23.09 10.98
C MET A 113 -12.11 22.20 11.19
N SER A 114 -12.30 20.97 11.70
CA SER A 114 -11.23 19.98 11.85
C SER A 114 -10.56 19.64 10.51
N ASN A 115 -11.34 19.46 9.46
CA ASN A 115 -10.80 19.21 8.10
C ASN A 115 -10.02 20.42 7.56
N LYS A 116 -10.51 21.65 7.81
CA LYS A 116 -9.80 22.88 7.44
C LYS A 116 -8.48 23.02 8.21
N ILE A 117 -8.47 22.70 9.51
CA ILE A 117 -7.26 22.71 10.34
C ILE A 117 -6.25 21.71 9.80
N ALA A 118 -6.64 20.45 9.59
CA ALA A 118 -5.77 19.41 9.07
C ALA A 118 -5.13 19.78 7.72
N ARG A 119 -5.91 20.38 6.80
CA ARG A 119 -5.38 20.88 5.52
C ARG A 119 -4.33 21.96 5.72
N ARG A 120 -4.56 22.94 6.61
CA ARG A 120 -3.61 24.04 6.86
C ARG A 120 -2.36 23.57 7.60
N GLU A 121 -2.50 22.63 8.54
CA GLU A 121 -1.35 21.99 9.21
C GLU A 121 -0.48 21.23 8.20
N SER A 122 -1.11 20.52 7.26
CA SER A 122 -0.39 19.84 6.18
C SER A 122 0.37 20.83 5.28
N LEU A 123 -0.23 21.97 4.94
CA LEU A 123 0.43 23.02 4.16
C LEU A 123 1.57 23.69 4.92
N ALA A 124 1.37 23.99 6.22
CA ALA A 124 2.40 24.62 7.06
C ALA A 124 3.64 23.73 7.27
N ASN A 125 3.45 22.42 7.24
CA ASN A 125 4.49 21.42 7.49
C ASN A 125 4.86 20.58 6.24
N HIS A 126 4.46 21.03 5.04
CA HIS A 126 4.56 20.21 3.82
C HIS A 126 5.98 19.73 3.51
N GLU A 127 7.01 20.57 3.69
CA GLU A 127 8.40 20.22 3.44
C GLU A 127 8.87 19.08 4.36
N THR A 128 8.58 19.19 5.66
CA THR A 128 8.94 18.17 6.65
C THR A 128 8.19 16.86 6.39
N LEU A 129 6.91 16.96 6.04
CA LEU A 129 6.09 15.78 5.71
C LEU A 129 6.58 15.10 4.43
N MET A 130 6.92 15.87 3.38
CA MET A 130 7.45 15.32 2.13
C MET A 130 8.81 14.65 2.34
N ALA A 131 9.70 15.26 3.13
CA ALA A 131 10.98 14.65 3.49
C ALA A 131 10.78 13.31 4.24
N GLY A 132 9.87 13.28 5.21
CA GLY A 132 9.53 12.05 5.94
C GLY A 132 8.91 10.96 5.05
N TYR A 133 8.07 11.34 4.08
CA TYR A 133 7.54 10.38 3.10
C TYR A 133 8.64 9.84 2.18
N ALA A 134 9.55 10.70 1.70
CA ALA A 134 10.68 10.28 0.87
C ALA A 134 11.59 9.29 1.61
N GLU A 135 11.93 9.58 2.85
CA GLU A 135 12.71 8.68 3.71
C GLU A 135 11.99 7.35 3.95
N SER A 136 10.71 7.40 4.27
CA SER A 136 9.91 6.18 4.50
C SER A 136 9.80 5.33 3.24
N MET A 137 9.63 5.94 2.06
CA MET A 137 9.61 5.22 0.78
C MET A 137 10.96 4.58 0.46
N ALA A 138 12.07 5.27 0.77
CA ALA A 138 13.42 4.73 0.59
C ALA A 138 13.66 3.51 1.50
N ASN A 139 13.23 3.56 2.75
CA ASN A 139 13.34 2.45 3.69
C ASN A 139 12.52 1.24 3.22
N TRP A 140 11.25 1.43 2.86
CA TRP A 140 10.42 0.33 2.35
C TRP A 140 10.97 -0.29 1.06
N LYS A 141 11.58 0.52 0.20
CA LYS A 141 12.24 0.02 -1.02
C LYS A 141 13.49 -0.81 -0.70
N ALA A 142 14.26 -0.42 0.30
CA ALA A 142 15.42 -1.18 0.77
C ALA A 142 14.98 -2.53 1.38
N ASP A 143 13.94 -2.52 2.22
CA ASP A 143 13.36 -3.74 2.81
C ASP A 143 12.82 -4.69 1.72
N GLU A 144 12.13 -4.17 0.71
CA GLU A 144 11.65 -4.95 -0.43
C GLU A 144 12.81 -5.59 -1.20
N GLN A 145 13.92 -4.86 -1.40
CA GLN A 145 15.10 -5.39 -2.07
C GLN A 145 15.73 -6.52 -1.26
N GLU A 146 15.92 -6.35 0.04
CA GLU A 146 16.46 -7.41 0.92
C GLU A 146 15.58 -8.67 0.91
N LEU A 147 14.27 -8.50 0.98
CA LEU A 147 13.32 -9.61 0.90
C LEU A 147 13.37 -10.32 -0.45
N ASN A 148 13.50 -9.60 -1.56
CA ASN A 148 13.67 -10.20 -2.88
C ASN A 148 14.98 -11.01 -2.99
N GLU A 149 16.10 -10.49 -2.49
CA GLU A 149 17.38 -11.21 -2.44
C GLU A 149 17.26 -12.49 -1.60
N LYS A 150 16.59 -12.44 -0.46
CA LYS A 150 16.29 -13.61 0.37
C LYS A 150 15.43 -14.62 -0.39
N ARG A 151 14.37 -14.18 -1.05
CA ARG A 151 13.48 -15.02 -1.87
C ARG A 151 14.27 -15.76 -2.96
N ASP A 152 15.10 -15.03 -3.69
CA ASP A 152 15.87 -15.58 -4.81
C ASP A 152 16.92 -16.61 -4.30
N SER A 153 17.55 -16.33 -3.16
CA SER A 153 18.46 -17.28 -2.50
C SER A 153 17.75 -18.56 -2.06
N LEU A 154 16.56 -18.42 -1.43
CA LEU A 154 15.74 -19.58 -1.02
C LEU A 154 15.28 -20.41 -2.22
N SER A 155 14.84 -19.75 -3.30
CA SER A 155 14.41 -20.40 -4.55
C SER A 155 15.55 -21.18 -5.21
N ALA A 156 16.73 -20.57 -5.31
CA ALA A 156 17.92 -21.22 -5.84
C ALA A 156 18.32 -22.45 -5.00
N ARG A 157 18.26 -22.34 -3.68
CA ARG A 157 18.56 -23.44 -2.77
C ARG A 157 17.55 -24.56 -2.88
N LEU A 158 16.27 -24.25 -2.96
CA LEU A 158 15.19 -25.22 -3.15
C LEU A 158 15.41 -26.02 -4.45
N GLU A 159 15.69 -25.34 -5.55
CA GLU A 159 15.91 -25.96 -6.84
C GLU A 159 17.16 -26.84 -6.84
N GLN A 160 18.27 -26.39 -6.23
CA GLN A 160 19.48 -27.17 -6.07
C GLN A 160 19.23 -28.51 -5.32
N ILE A 161 18.48 -28.43 -4.18
CA ILE A 161 18.16 -29.62 -3.39
C ILE A 161 17.27 -30.59 -4.20
N ARG A 162 16.28 -30.05 -4.92
CA ARG A 162 15.37 -30.83 -5.77
C ARG A 162 16.12 -31.58 -6.86
N GLN A 163 17.01 -30.91 -7.58
CA GLN A 163 17.81 -31.52 -8.64
C GLN A 163 18.74 -32.56 -8.07
N GLN A 164 19.50 -32.28 -7.01
CA GLN A 164 20.42 -33.21 -6.40
C GLN A 164 19.71 -34.48 -5.88
N ALA A 165 18.57 -34.32 -5.21
CA ALA A 165 17.77 -35.44 -4.71
C ALA A 165 17.25 -36.34 -5.84
N ALA A 166 16.80 -35.74 -6.94
CA ALA A 166 16.35 -36.48 -8.12
C ALA A 166 17.47 -37.22 -8.80
N GLU A 167 18.64 -36.60 -8.99
CA GLU A 167 19.84 -37.23 -9.60
C GLU A 167 20.35 -38.39 -8.77
N ASP A 168 20.48 -38.20 -7.44
CA ASP A 168 21.02 -39.26 -6.55
C ASP A 168 20.09 -40.48 -6.51
N LEU A 169 18.78 -40.25 -6.49
CA LEU A 169 17.81 -41.34 -6.55
C LEU A 169 17.82 -42.05 -7.92
N ALA A 170 17.92 -41.29 -9.02
CA ALA A 170 18.02 -41.86 -10.37
C ALA A 170 19.27 -42.72 -10.55
N LYS A 171 20.44 -42.22 -10.10
CA LYS A 171 21.71 -42.97 -10.11
C LYS A 171 21.64 -44.27 -9.29
N ALA A 172 21.06 -44.22 -8.11
CA ALA A 172 20.90 -45.38 -7.26
C ALA A 172 19.93 -46.44 -7.85
N ARG A 173 18.86 -46.01 -8.51
CA ARG A 173 17.90 -46.91 -9.22
C ARG A 173 18.57 -47.55 -10.44
N GLN A 174 19.35 -46.80 -11.21
CA GLN A 174 20.06 -47.36 -12.36
C GLN A 174 21.10 -48.38 -11.93
N ALA A 175 21.89 -48.09 -10.90
CA ALA A 175 22.90 -49.02 -10.38
C ALA A 175 22.26 -50.32 -9.84
N GLU A 176 21.09 -50.24 -9.21
CA GLU A 176 20.35 -51.43 -8.73
C GLU A 176 19.83 -52.26 -9.90
N THR A 177 19.30 -51.63 -10.96
CA THR A 177 18.83 -52.31 -12.19
C THR A 177 19.95 -52.99 -12.91
N ASP A 178 21.13 -52.32 -13.06
CA ASP A 178 22.30 -52.86 -13.72
C ASP A 178 22.86 -54.04 -12.95
N ALA A 179 22.97 -53.97 -11.64
CA ALA A 179 23.46 -55.07 -10.79
C ALA A 179 22.50 -56.28 -10.78
N ALA A 180 21.17 -56.04 -10.76
CA ALA A 180 20.17 -57.10 -10.87
C ALA A 180 20.24 -57.80 -12.24
N THR A 181 20.48 -57.05 -13.32
CA THR A 181 20.63 -57.59 -14.68
C THR A 181 21.89 -58.42 -14.78
N ALA A 182 23.02 -57.95 -14.24
CA ALA A 182 24.27 -58.70 -14.21
C ALA A 182 24.14 -60.01 -13.40
N TYR A 183 23.47 -59.97 -12.27
CA TYR A 183 23.16 -61.16 -11.48
C TYR A 183 22.28 -62.16 -12.27
N ALA A 184 21.22 -61.71 -12.90
CA ALA A 184 20.36 -62.58 -13.71
C ALA A 184 21.12 -63.24 -14.88
N GLN A 185 22.06 -62.55 -15.53
CA GLN A 185 22.92 -63.08 -16.59
C GLN A 185 23.90 -64.15 -16.07
N ALA A 186 24.55 -63.92 -14.92
CA ALA A 186 25.46 -64.92 -14.32
C ALA A 186 24.73 -66.19 -13.95
N VAL A 187 23.54 -66.10 -13.39
CA VAL A 187 22.65 -67.26 -13.10
C VAL A 187 22.29 -67.98 -14.40
N ALA A 188 21.89 -67.30 -15.45
CA ALA A 188 21.50 -67.92 -16.73
C ALA A 188 22.65 -68.67 -17.42
N TRP A 189 23.87 -68.20 -17.21
CA TRP A 189 25.05 -68.86 -17.80
C TRP A 189 25.71 -69.97 -16.94
N GLY A 190 25.24 -70.15 -15.71
CA GLY A 190 25.74 -71.17 -14.78
C GLY A 190 27.11 -70.89 -14.22
N ASP A 191 27.56 -69.61 -14.27
CA ASP A 191 28.88 -69.18 -13.73
C ASP A 191 28.74 -68.98 -12.21
N THR A 192 29.11 -69.98 -11.46
CA THR A 192 28.98 -70.06 -10.00
C THR A 192 29.85 -69.04 -9.25
N GLU A 193 30.96 -68.58 -9.81
CA GLU A 193 31.85 -67.57 -9.23
C GLU A 193 31.34 -66.18 -9.61
N GLY A 194 30.98 -65.97 -10.86
CA GLY A 194 30.25 -64.72 -11.32
C GLY A 194 28.98 -64.52 -10.62
N GLU A 195 28.15 -65.55 -10.33
CA GLU A 195 26.92 -65.48 -9.56
C GLU A 195 27.14 -64.96 -8.15
N LYS A 196 28.18 -65.46 -7.41
CA LYS A 196 28.49 -64.96 -6.07
C LYS A 196 28.87 -63.49 -6.05
N ASN A 197 29.71 -63.09 -7.00
CA ASN A 197 30.16 -61.69 -7.12
C ASN A 197 29.01 -60.77 -7.52
N ALA A 198 28.18 -61.13 -8.49
CA ALA A 198 27.04 -60.37 -8.94
C ALA A 198 25.96 -60.28 -7.87
N ASN A 199 25.74 -61.34 -7.07
CA ASN A 199 24.83 -61.31 -5.92
C ASN A 199 25.31 -60.30 -4.83
N ALA A 200 26.61 -60.27 -4.54
CA ALA A 200 27.17 -59.31 -3.58
C ALA A 200 26.99 -57.86 -4.05
N GLU A 201 27.25 -57.59 -5.33
CA GLU A 201 27.02 -56.25 -5.91
C GLU A 201 25.53 -55.89 -5.98
N ALA A 202 24.64 -56.82 -6.29
CA ALA A 202 23.20 -56.58 -6.26
C ALA A 202 22.69 -56.24 -4.84
N GLN A 203 23.20 -56.98 -3.83
CA GLN A 203 22.85 -56.64 -2.42
C GLN A 203 23.38 -55.29 -1.99
N LYS A 204 24.57 -54.88 -2.45
CA LYS A 204 25.15 -53.58 -2.18
C LYS A 204 24.35 -52.45 -2.88
N ALA A 205 23.98 -52.66 -4.14
CA ALA A 205 23.15 -51.71 -4.89
C ALA A 205 21.76 -51.52 -4.27
N ALA A 206 21.12 -52.62 -3.84
CA ALA A 206 19.84 -52.56 -3.13
C ALA A 206 19.91 -51.77 -1.79
N LYS A 207 21.01 -51.95 -1.02
CA LYS A 207 21.24 -51.15 0.20
C LYS A 207 21.48 -49.70 -0.13
N ASN A 208 22.21 -49.38 -1.18
CA ASN A 208 22.43 -48.01 -1.63
C ASN A 208 21.14 -47.35 -2.09
N LEU A 209 20.27 -48.07 -2.83
CA LEU A 209 18.95 -47.56 -3.21
C LEU A 209 18.05 -47.29 -1.99
N ALA A 210 18.04 -48.17 -1.00
CA ALA A 210 17.30 -47.98 0.24
C ALA A 210 17.79 -46.72 1.00
N SER A 211 19.12 -46.52 1.07
CA SER A 211 19.70 -45.32 1.68
C SER A 211 19.37 -44.06 0.90
N ALA A 212 19.47 -44.08 -0.44
CA ALA A 212 19.13 -42.95 -1.31
C ALA A 212 17.63 -42.60 -1.20
N THR A 213 16.76 -43.60 -1.09
CA THR A 213 15.31 -43.39 -0.90
C THR A 213 15.01 -42.70 0.44
N GLU A 214 15.65 -43.13 1.53
CA GLU A 214 15.49 -42.48 2.83
C GLU A 214 16.08 -41.06 2.84
N HIS A 215 17.25 -40.89 2.17
CA HIS A 215 17.79 -39.54 2.00
C HIS A 215 16.85 -38.62 1.23
N ASN A 216 16.30 -39.08 0.11
CA ASN A 216 15.32 -38.31 -0.67
C ASN A 216 14.06 -37.97 0.17
N ARG A 217 13.59 -38.89 1.01
CA ARG A 217 12.47 -38.60 1.93
C ARG A 217 12.80 -37.46 2.90
N ARG A 218 14.04 -37.43 3.44
CA ARG A 218 14.48 -36.33 4.32
C ARG A 218 14.63 -35.00 3.55
N GLN A 219 15.19 -35.07 2.34
CA GLN A 219 15.27 -33.88 1.48
C GLN A 219 13.89 -33.30 1.16
N HIS A 220 12.88 -34.15 0.97
CA HIS A 220 11.51 -33.69 0.74
C HIS A 220 10.94 -32.89 1.93
N LEU A 221 11.24 -33.27 3.15
CA LEU A 221 10.85 -32.49 4.35
C LEU A 221 11.53 -31.12 4.38
N ILE A 222 12.82 -31.06 3.99
CA ILE A 222 13.55 -29.80 3.89
C ILE A 222 12.95 -28.91 2.80
N MET A 223 12.62 -29.48 1.63
CA MET A 223 11.99 -28.75 0.54
C MET A 223 10.66 -28.16 0.97
N THR A 224 9.80 -28.92 1.66
CA THR A 224 8.52 -28.43 2.19
C THR A 224 8.71 -27.27 3.17
N ALA A 225 9.73 -27.33 4.04
CA ALA A 225 10.04 -26.25 4.96
C ALA A 225 10.53 -24.99 4.22
N LEU A 226 11.36 -25.13 3.19
CA LEU A 226 11.82 -24.02 2.36
C LEU A 226 10.69 -23.40 1.53
N GLU A 227 9.76 -24.20 1.01
CA GLU A 227 8.56 -23.72 0.31
C GLU A 227 7.65 -22.91 1.24
N HIS A 228 7.53 -23.33 2.49
CA HIS A 228 6.77 -22.56 3.48
C HIS A 228 7.44 -21.23 3.81
N GLU A 229 8.78 -21.24 4.02
CA GLU A 229 9.53 -20.01 4.27
C GLU A 229 9.45 -19.06 3.07
N LEU A 230 9.50 -19.58 1.84
CA LEU A 230 9.37 -18.83 0.61
C LEU A 230 8.00 -18.15 0.51
N ALA A 231 6.92 -18.88 0.82
CA ALA A 231 5.58 -18.31 0.88
C ALA A 231 5.45 -17.18 1.93
N THR A 232 6.14 -17.32 3.07
CA THR A 232 6.20 -16.29 4.11
C THR A 232 6.93 -15.04 3.63
N VAL A 233 8.06 -15.20 2.94
CA VAL A 233 8.81 -14.07 2.33
C VAL A 233 7.96 -13.36 1.27
N ASP A 234 7.23 -14.09 0.42
CA ASP A 234 6.32 -13.50 -0.58
C ASP A 234 5.20 -12.67 0.07
N GLN A 235 4.69 -13.10 1.22
CA GLN A 235 3.73 -12.31 2.00
C GLN A 235 4.34 -11.00 2.48
N TYR A 236 5.56 -11.03 3.05
CA TYR A 236 6.25 -9.82 3.50
C TYR A 236 6.56 -8.86 2.35
N ILE A 237 6.96 -9.36 1.17
CA ILE A 237 7.15 -8.53 -0.03
C ILE A 237 5.83 -7.83 -0.40
N THR A 238 4.72 -8.55 -0.39
CA THR A 238 3.40 -7.99 -0.70
C THR A 238 2.99 -6.91 0.30
N GLU A 239 3.28 -7.10 1.59
CA GLU A 239 3.01 -6.11 2.64
C GLU A 239 3.90 -4.88 2.47
N ALA A 240 5.21 -5.06 2.23
CA ALA A 240 6.15 -3.96 1.98
C ALA A 240 5.71 -3.10 0.78
N GLN A 241 5.32 -3.73 -0.33
CA GLN A 241 4.79 -3.04 -1.51
C GLN A 241 3.50 -2.27 -1.23
N LYS A 242 2.61 -2.84 -0.42
CA LYS A 242 1.36 -2.20 -0.02
C LYS A 242 1.62 -0.94 0.81
N GLU A 243 2.53 -1.03 1.79
CA GLU A 243 2.89 0.11 2.63
C GLU A 243 3.63 1.20 1.83
N HIS A 244 4.55 0.82 0.95
CA HIS A 244 5.21 1.75 0.04
C HIS A 244 4.18 2.54 -0.80
N LYS A 245 3.24 1.86 -1.44
CA LYS A 245 2.15 2.50 -2.21
C LYS A 245 1.22 3.37 -1.36
N ALA A 246 0.99 3.00 -0.09
CA ALA A 246 0.18 3.80 0.82
C ALA A 246 0.87 5.14 1.16
N ILE A 247 2.19 5.12 1.38
CA ILE A 247 2.99 6.33 1.63
C ILE A 247 3.07 7.19 0.37
N GLU A 248 3.32 6.59 -0.79
CA GLU A 248 3.33 7.28 -2.08
C GLU A 248 2.02 8.05 -2.33
N ARG A 249 0.87 7.41 -2.09
CA ARG A 249 -0.44 8.09 -2.20
C ARG A 249 -0.57 9.27 -1.24
N LYS A 250 -0.06 9.16 -0.01
CA LYS A 250 -0.06 10.28 0.95
C LYS A 250 0.84 11.43 0.46
N ALA A 251 2.02 11.11 -0.09
CA ALA A 251 2.92 12.10 -0.66
C ALA A 251 2.29 12.82 -1.87
N LEU A 252 1.70 12.07 -2.80
CA LEU A 252 1.00 12.63 -3.97
C LEU A 252 -0.20 13.50 -3.57
N TYR A 253 -0.97 13.07 -2.57
CA TYR A 253 -2.08 13.88 -2.04
C TYR A 253 -1.59 15.22 -1.44
N LEU A 254 -0.49 15.17 -0.68
CA LEU A 254 0.12 16.39 -0.11
C LEU A 254 0.65 17.31 -1.22
N ALA A 255 1.38 16.76 -2.20
CA ALA A 255 1.88 17.52 -3.34
C ALA A 255 0.74 18.20 -4.12
N ARG A 256 -0.34 17.47 -4.38
CA ARG A 256 -1.56 18.03 -4.99
C ARG A 256 -2.13 19.19 -4.15
N THR A 257 -2.23 19.03 -2.84
CA THR A 257 -2.77 20.06 -1.94
C THR A 257 -1.94 21.35 -1.99
N VAL A 258 -0.60 21.21 -2.04
CA VAL A 258 0.32 22.34 -2.17
C VAL A 258 0.15 23.04 -3.54
N LEU A 259 0.06 22.27 -4.62
CA LEU A 259 -0.16 22.81 -5.96
C LEU A 259 -1.52 23.52 -6.09
N GLU A 260 -2.57 22.98 -5.50
CA GLU A 260 -3.89 23.63 -5.45
C GLU A 260 -3.82 24.99 -4.74
N GLU A 261 -3.08 25.09 -3.64
CA GLU A 261 -2.92 26.35 -2.91
C GLU A 261 -2.13 27.38 -3.74
N GLN A 262 -1.02 26.98 -4.35
CA GLN A 262 -0.23 27.84 -5.24
C GLN A 262 -1.05 28.31 -6.45
N TRP A 263 -1.88 27.45 -7.01
CA TRP A 263 -2.79 27.81 -8.08
C TRP A 263 -3.80 28.86 -7.64
N ASN A 264 -4.43 28.66 -6.47
CA ASN A 264 -5.42 29.59 -5.92
C ASN A 264 -4.80 30.98 -5.66
N GLU A 265 -3.58 31.04 -5.10
CA GLU A 265 -2.86 32.30 -4.88
C GLU A 265 -2.64 33.04 -6.21
N LYS A 266 -2.17 32.32 -7.26
CA LYS A 266 -1.93 32.94 -8.56
C LYS A 266 -3.22 33.36 -9.26
N ALA A 267 -4.28 32.56 -9.14
CA ALA A 267 -5.59 32.89 -9.68
C ALA A 267 -6.16 34.15 -9.00
N GLN A 268 -6.05 34.26 -7.67
CA GLN A 268 -6.46 35.46 -6.94
C GLN A 268 -5.68 36.69 -7.36
N ALA A 269 -4.35 36.58 -7.49
CA ALA A 269 -3.51 37.69 -7.97
C ALA A 269 -3.89 38.15 -9.38
N LEU A 270 -4.26 37.23 -10.27
CA LEU A 270 -4.77 37.53 -11.60
C LEU A 270 -6.11 38.28 -11.55
N LEU A 271 -7.04 37.81 -10.70
CA LEU A 271 -8.33 38.48 -10.50
C LEU A 271 -8.19 39.88 -9.94
N ASP A 272 -7.28 40.08 -8.97
CA ASP A 272 -6.99 41.39 -8.39
C ASP A 272 -6.41 42.37 -9.43
N MET A 273 -5.51 41.87 -10.28
CA MET A 273 -4.94 42.65 -11.39
C MET A 273 -6.01 43.00 -12.42
N GLY A 274 -6.86 42.05 -12.79
CA GLY A 274 -8.03 42.25 -13.67
C GLY A 274 -8.99 43.30 -13.14
N GLY A 275 -9.29 43.26 -11.84
CA GLY A 275 -10.12 44.28 -11.17
C GLY A 275 -9.50 45.69 -11.22
N LYS A 276 -8.21 45.80 -10.96
CA LYS A 276 -7.46 47.09 -11.08
C LYS A 276 -7.49 47.62 -12.50
N LEU A 277 -7.25 46.77 -13.50
CA LEU A 277 -7.30 47.16 -14.92
C LEU A 277 -8.70 47.61 -15.31
N TRP A 278 -9.75 46.88 -14.92
CA TRP A 278 -11.15 47.28 -15.16
C TRP A 278 -11.48 48.62 -14.53
N ALA A 279 -11.08 48.86 -13.27
CA ALA A 279 -11.27 50.13 -12.59
C ALA A 279 -10.55 51.30 -13.31
N ALA A 280 -9.32 51.06 -13.78
CA ALA A 280 -8.55 52.05 -14.54
C ALA A 280 -9.24 52.41 -15.86
N ILE A 281 -9.74 51.42 -16.61
CA ILE A 281 -10.50 51.67 -17.86
C ILE A 281 -11.74 52.50 -17.62
N ASN A 282 -12.48 52.21 -16.57
CA ASN A 282 -13.68 53.01 -16.23
C ASN A 282 -13.38 54.45 -15.78
N LEU A 283 -12.26 54.68 -15.08
CA LEU A 283 -11.85 55.99 -14.64
C LEU A 283 -11.36 56.88 -15.80
N VAL A 284 -10.74 56.30 -16.84
CA VAL A 284 -10.24 57.05 -18.02
C VAL A 284 -11.37 57.39 -19.00
N GLY A 285 -12.62 56.91 -18.78
CA GLY A 285 -13.77 57.25 -19.61
C GLY A 285 -13.70 56.70 -21.05
N GLY A 286 -12.95 55.61 -21.25
CA GLY A 286 -12.85 54.92 -22.51
C GLY A 286 -14.08 54.06 -22.79
N ASP A 287 -14.59 54.08 -24.01
CA ASP A 287 -15.62 53.15 -24.49
C ASP A 287 -15.26 51.73 -24.08
N GLN A 288 -16.29 50.97 -23.64
CA GLN A 288 -16.14 49.61 -23.13
C GLN A 288 -15.29 48.70 -24.06
N ILE A 289 -13.98 48.63 -23.79
CA ILE A 289 -13.14 47.60 -24.38
C ILE A 289 -13.49 46.28 -23.73
N SER A 290 -14.20 45.44 -24.45
CA SER A 290 -14.53 44.09 -24.00
C SER A 290 -13.22 43.35 -23.66
N LEU A 291 -13.13 42.77 -22.46
CA LEU A 291 -12.04 41.87 -22.04
C LEU A 291 -11.76 40.71 -23.05
N ARG A 292 -12.65 40.49 -24.00
CA ARG A 292 -12.46 39.56 -25.12
C ARG A 292 -11.44 40.01 -26.19
N LYS A 293 -10.97 41.24 -26.13
CA LYS A 293 -9.98 41.80 -27.09
C LYS A 293 -8.56 41.92 -26.54
N LEU A 294 -8.34 41.51 -25.29
CA LEU A 294 -7.04 41.27 -24.66
C LEU A 294 -6.69 39.81 -24.73
#